data_09dfeaa4a0f4e7b4fcfaefade3ebf92f
#
_entry.id   09dfeaa4a0f4e7b4fcfaefade3ebf92f
#
_cell.length_a   1.000
_cell.length_b   1.000
_cell.length_c   1.000
_cell.angle_alpha   90.00
_cell.angle_beta   90.00
_cell.angle_gamma   90.00
#
_symmetry.space_group_name_H-M   'P 1'
#
loop_
_entity.id
_entity.type
_entity.pdbx_description
1 polymer ?
#
loop_
_entity_poly.entity_id
_entity_poly.type
_entity_poly.pdbx_seq_one_letter_code
_entity_poly.pdbx_strand_id
1 'polypeptide(L)'
;MNEIIKQTSPLPFDPCSKKRTAMVVRITPAMARYILKYHNKDNRKLCPSQVVKIGQSISAFGWLFDGNAIVFNTTGNINESQHRLTHIANDPDPEAEYETVVVIGAEPDAFSNAALAKPRRAHDEIYRKDNTAEASQTAILGDLLVRKGGKPKLTINNAVKQWFDWKDDIKKAEKICNSFFTDTEDFSTQTKTVGAWTTLCVNAKLGDEAEVFLDLLKAELLGDSTCRLTADFVEYWKEHTWNESNEGKLKVLYMMLCVAMDRILKKPDGSIALNITPSK
;
A
#
# COMPACT_ATOMS: atom_id res chain seq x y z
N MET A 1 -23.69 -26.34 47.65
CA MET A 1 -24.01 -24.89 47.53
C MET A 1 -22.89 -24.25 46.69
N ASN A 2 -23.12 -24.11 45.38
CA ASN A 2 -22.16 -23.47 44.50
C ASN A 2 -22.45 -21.97 44.57
N GLU A 3 -21.63 -21.21 45.28
CA GLU A 3 -21.60 -19.76 45.17
C GLU A 3 -21.16 -19.41 43.77
N ILE A 4 -22.14 -19.05 42.93
CA ILE A 4 -21.88 -18.33 41.68
C ILE A 4 -21.41 -16.95 42.09
N ILE A 5 -20.09 -16.78 42.18
CA ILE A 5 -19.47 -15.44 42.25
C ILE A 5 -19.97 -14.70 41.01
N LYS A 6 -20.95 -13.82 41.19
CA LYS A 6 -21.32 -12.85 40.16
C LYS A 6 -20.10 -11.97 39.90
N GLN A 7 -19.32 -12.36 38.94
CA GLN A 7 -18.21 -11.51 38.48
C GLN A 7 -18.81 -10.19 37.98
N THR A 8 -18.67 -9.15 38.79
CA THR A 8 -19.13 -7.81 38.43
C THR A 8 -18.45 -7.41 37.13
N SER A 9 -19.24 -6.97 36.15
CA SER A 9 -18.72 -6.49 34.87
C SER A 9 -17.71 -5.36 35.12
N PRO A 10 -16.51 -5.41 34.54
CA PRO A 10 -15.54 -4.31 34.63
C PRO A 10 -15.92 -3.13 33.74
N LEU A 11 -17.01 -3.24 32.96
CA LEU A 11 -17.41 -2.22 32.00
C LEU A 11 -18.16 -1.08 32.70
N PRO A 12 -17.90 0.19 32.38
CA PRO A 12 -18.60 1.34 32.92
C PRO A 12 -19.98 1.55 32.29
N PHE A 13 -20.45 0.62 31.47
CA PHE A 13 -21.73 0.67 30.76
C PHE A 13 -22.37 -0.73 30.71
N ASP A 14 -23.67 -0.77 30.42
CA ASP A 14 -24.41 -2.01 30.16
C ASP A 14 -24.40 -2.35 28.67
N PRO A 15 -23.62 -3.38 28.23
CA PRO A 15 -23.56 -3.78 26.83
C PRO A 15 -24.87 -4.37 26.28
N CYS A 16 -25.78 -4.79 27.16
CA CYS A 16 -27.09 -5.36 26.79
C CYS A 16 -28.20 -4.31 26.71
N SER A 17 -27.89 -3.05 26.95
CA SER A 17 -28.89 -1.98 26.89
C SER A 17 -29.46 -1.85 25.49
N LYS A 18 -30.80 -1.81 25.41
CA LYS A 18 -31.53 -1.58 24.16
C LYS A 18 -31.58 -0.09 23.78
N LYS A 19 -31.21 0.79 24.71
CA LYS A 19 -31.15 2.23 24.45
C LYS A 19 -29.94 2.52 23.55
N ARG A 20 -30.17 3.11 22.38
CA ARG A 20 -29.09 3.53 21.48
C ARG A 20 -28.29 4.64 22.13
N THR A 21 -27.00 4.38 22.35
CA THR A 21 -26.11 5.30 23.04
C THR A 21 -24.73 5.24 22.40
N ALA A 22 -24.06 6.38 22.28
CA ALA A 22 -22.65 6.46 21.91
C ALA A 22 -21.91 7.24 23.00
N MET A 23 -20.73 6.75 23.39
CA MET A 23 -19.91 7.37 24.43
C MET A 23 -18.43 7.14 24.15
N VAL A 24 -17.58 8.00 24.68
CA VAL A 24 -16.13 7.80 24.70
C VAL A 24 -15.77 7.05 25.97
N VAL A 25 -15.00 5.98 25.82
CA VAL A 25 -14.58 5.12 26.93
C VAL A 25 -13.09 4.80 26.79
N ARG A 26 -12.38 4.72 27.90
CA ARG A 26 -11.03 4.17 27.97
C ARG A 26 -11.11 2.69 28.24
N ILE A 27 -10.71 1.89 27.28
CA ILE A 27 -10.73 0.43 27.35
C ILE A 27 -9.38 -0.05 27.84
N THR A 28 -9.40 -0.81 28.94
CA THR A 28 -8.21 -1.49 29.46
C THR A 28 -8.08 -2.91 28.89
N PRO A 29 -6.88 -3.54 29.00
CA PRO A 29 -6.70 -4.95 28.64
C PRO A 29 -7.68 -5.89 29.37
N ALA A 30 -8.00 -5.62 30.62
CA ALA A 30 -8.98 -6.38 31.40
C ALA A 30 -10.40 -6.28 30.83
N MET A 31 -10.84 -5.07 30.46
CA MET A 31 -12.12 -4.83 29.79
C MET A 31 -12.18 -5.53 28.42
N ALA A 32 -11.12 -5.42 27.64
CA ALA A 32 -11.05 -6.07 26.33
C ALA A 32 -11.16 -7.60 26.42
N ARG A 33 -10.43 -8.22 27.37
CA ARG A 33 -10.57 -9.67 27.65
C ARG A 33 -11.99 -10.04 28.06
N TYR A 34 -12.61 -9.24 28.92
CA TYR A 34 -13.99 -9.46 29.35
C TYR A 34 -14.96 -9.41 28.16
N ILE A 35 -14.87 -8.37 27.32
CA ILE A 35 -15.71 -8.20 26.12
C ILE A 35 -15.54 -9.39 25.18
N LEU A 36 -14.31 -9.79 24.86
CA LEU A 36 -14.03 -10.91 23.99
C LEU A 36 -14.57 -12.23 24.52
N LYS A 37 -14.53 -12.45 25.82
CA LYS A 37 -15.00 -13.67 26.46
C LYS A 37 -16.52 -13.77 26.51
N TYR A 38 -17.22 -12.69 26.82
CA TYR A 38 -18.64 -12.74 27.13
C TYR A 38 -19.56 -12.12 26.07
N HIS A 39 -19.00 -11.24 25.20
CA HIS A 39 -19.75 -10.43 24.26
C HIS A 39 -19.29 -10.59 22.79
N ASN A 40 -18.47 -11.60 22.49
CA ASN A 40 -17.99 -11.88 21.12
C ASN A 40 -18.53 -13.23 20.62
N LYS A 41 -19.83 -13.45 20.75
CA LYS A 41 -20.51 -14.62 20.22
C LYS A 41 -20.96 -14.34 18.78
N ASP A 42 -20.97 -15.38 17.96
CA ASP A 42 -21.48 -15.36 16.58
C ASP A 42 -20.78 -14.34 15.66
N ASN A 43 -19.54 -13.97 16.00
CA ASN A 43 -18.73 -13.08 15.19
C ASN A 43 -17.92 -13.85 14.14
N ARG A 44 -17.48 -13.15 13.10
CA ARG A 44 -16.61 -13.73 12.06
C ARG A 44 -15.33 -14.30 12.68
N LYS A 45 -14.72 -15.29 12.01
CA LYS A 45 -13.44 -15.87 12.42
C LYS A 45 -12.38 -14.78 12.60
N LEU A 46 -11.68 -14.81 13.72
CA LEU A 46 -10.55 -13.91 13.98
C LEU A 46 -9.46 -14.15 12.94
N CYS A 47 -8.95 -13.05 12.37
CA CYS A 47 -7.83 -13.05 11.43
C CYS A 47 -6.55 -12.60 12.14
N PRO A 48 -5.60 -13.49 12.48
CA PRO A 48 -4.38 -13.14 13.20
C PRO A 48 -3.53 -12.09 12.48
N SER A 49 -3.45 -12.17 11.15
CA SER A 49 -2.69 -11.19 10.34
C SER A 49 -3.28 -9.78 10.43
N GLN A 50 -4.58 -9.63 10.68
CA GLN A 50 -5.19 -8.33 10.89
C GLN A 50 -4.85 -7.76 12.28
N VAL A 51 -4.78 -8.60 13.31
CA VAL A 51 -4.34 -8.19 14.65
C VAL A 51 -2.89 -7.69 14.61
N VAL A 52 -2.01 -8.42 13.88
CA VAL A 52 -0.61 -8.01 13.69
C VAL A 52 -0.51 -6.65 12.99
N LYS A 53 -1.29 -6.41 11.93
CA LYS A 53 -1.30 -5.13 11.23
C LYS A 53 -1.75 -3.97 12.12
N ILE A 54 -2.77 -4.19 12.96
CA ILE A 54 -3.22 -3.20 13.93
C ILE A 54 -2.10 -2.89 14.91
N GLY A 55 -1.41 -3.90 15.45
CA GLY A 55 -0.27 -3.73 16.34
C GLY A 55 0.87 -2.95 15.69
N GLN A 56 1.23 -3.27 14.44
CA GLN A 56 2.24 -2.51 13.68
C GLN A 56 1.87 -1.03 13.49
N SER A 57 0.58 -0.76 13.21
CA SER A 57 0.10 0.62 13.09
C SER A 57 0.19 1.36 14.42
N ILE A 58 -0.21 0.73 15.52
CA ILE A 58 -0.13 1.33 16.86
C ILE A 58 1.33 1.56 17.27
N SER A 59 2.22 0.62 16.99
CA SER A 59 3.66 0.78 17.28
C SER A 59 4.29 1.94 16.50
N ALA A 60 3.82 2.19 15.27
CA ALA A 60 4.37 3.24 14.42
C ALA A 60 3.82 4.64 14.72
N PHE A 61 2.57 4.75 15.15
CA PHE A 61 1.83 6.02 15.23
C PHE A 61 1.15 6.27 16.58
N GLY A 62 1.27 5.35 17.51
CA GLY A 62 0.49 5.34 18.75
C GLY A 62 -0.97 4.93 18.52
N TRP A 63 -1.72 4.88 19.62
CA TRP A 63 -3.17 4.74 19.54
C TRP A 63 -3.81 6.05 19.06
N LEU A 64 -4.50 6.00 17.93
CA LEU A 64 -5.20 7.14 17.37
C LEU A 64 -6.70 7.03 17.67
N PHE A 65 -7.28 8.10 18.20
CA PHE A 65 -8.73 8.24 18.30
C PHE A 65 -9.30 8.52 16.89
N ASP A 66 -9.65 7.45 16.17
CA ASP A 66 -10.00 7.48 14.74
C ASP A 66 -11.51 7.39 14.49
N GLY A 67 -12.32 7.42 15.53
CA GLY A 67 -13.79 7.30 15.46
C GLY A 67 -14.29 5.89 15.14
N ASN A 68 -13.42 4.89 14.97
CA ASN A 68 -13.83 3.50 14.82
C ASN A 68 -14.37 2.96 16.15
N ALA A 69 -15.67 2.75 16.23
CA ALA A 69 -16.35 2.36 17.44
C ALA A 69 -16.25 0.86 17.76
N ILE A 70 -16.28 0.52 19.05
CA ILE A 70 -16.70 -0.81 19.52
C ILE A 70 -18.22 -0.81 19.49
N VAL A 71 -18.85 -1.65 18.67
CA VAL A 71 -20.30 -1.63 18.47
C VAL A 71 -20.93 -2.86 19.10
N PHE A 72 -21.76 -2.64 20.14
CA PHE A 72 -22.60 -3.66 20.75
C PHE A 72 -24.00 -3.62 20.17
N ASN A 73 -24.51 -4.76 19.80
CA ASN A 73 -25.89 -4.90 19.33
C ASN A 73 -26.88 -5.08 20.49
N THR A 74 -28.17 -5.11 20.16
CA THR A 74 -29.27 -5.24 21.14
C THR A 74 -29.26 -6.56 21.91
N THR A 75 -28.47 -7.56 21.50
CA THR A 75 -28.26 -8.81 22.23
C THR A 75 -27.04 -8.75 23.16
N GLY A 76 -26.32 -7.65 23.18
CA GLY A 76 -25.11 -7.46 23.97
C GLY A 76 -23.84 -8.04 23.35
N ASN A 77 -23.89 -8.55 22.12
CA ASN A 77 -22.70 -9.01 21.41
C ASN A 77 -22.08 -7.89 20.58
N ILE A 78 -20.75 -7.95 20.38
CA ILE A 78 -20.08 -6.98 19.52
C ILE A 78 -20.32 -7.33 18.05
N ASN A 79 -20.68 -6.32 17.24
CA ASN A 79 -20.74 -6.40 15.80
C ASN A 79 -19.40 -6.02 15.16
N GLU A 80 -18.62 -5.14 15.81
CA GLU A 80 -17.38 -4.60 15.29
C GLU A 80 -16.27 -4.53 16.34
N SER A 81 -15.02 -4.48 15.89
CA SER A 81 -13.80 -4.26 16.67
C SER A 81 -13.16 -5.46 17.37
N GLN A 82 -13.56 -6.71 17.05
CA GLN A 82 -12.92 -7.90 17.65
C GLN A 82 -11.39 -7.91 17.49
N HIS A 83 -10.85 -7.52 16.34
CA HIS A 83 -9.39 -7.51 16.09
C HIS A 83 -8.65 -6.44 16.92
N ARG A 84 -9.25 -5.25 17.09
CA ARG A 84 -8.72 -4.18 17.94
C ARG A 84 -8.76 -4.58 19.40
N LEU A 85 -9.89 -5.14 19.85
CA LEU A 85 -10.03 -5.68 21.20
C LEU A 85 -9.05 -6.83 21.47
N THR A 86 -8.79 -7.70 20.49
CA THR A 86 -7.77 -8.75 20.63
C THR A 86 -6.37 -8.17 20.80
N HIS A 87 -6.04 -7.11 20.08
CA HIS A 87 -4.77 -6.42 20.26
C HIS A 87 -4.66 -5.81 21.66
N ILE A 88 -5.67 -5.07 22.12
CA ILE A 88 -5.72 -4.47 23.46
C ILE A 88 -5.65 -5.56 24.55
N ALA A 89 -6.39 -6.66 24.39
CA ALA A 89 -6.42 -7.76 25.36
C ALA A 89 -5.05 -8.43 25.59
N ASN A 90 -4.19 -8.37 24.58
CA ASN A 90 -2.83 -8.94 24.58
C ASN A 90 -1.75 -7.92 25.00
N ASP A 91 -2.13 -6.71 25.36
CA ASP A 91 -1.16 -5.75 25.86
C ASP A 91 -0.53 -6.26 27.17
N PRO A 92 0.81 -6.25 27.30
CA PRO A 92 1.51 -6.68 28.49
C PRO A 92 1.35 -5.71 29.68
N ASP A 93 1.06 -4.43 29.40
CA ASP A 93 0.78 -3.44 30.44
C ASP A 93 -0.70 -3.54 30.88
N PRO A 94 -1.00 -4.02 32.08
CA PRO A 94 -2.38 -4.14 32.57
C PRO A 94 -3.09 -2.80 32.78
N GLU A 95 -2.32 -1.72 32.95
CA GLU A 95 -2.82 -0.36 33.20
C GLU A 95 -2.94 0.46 31.91
N ALA A 96 -2.58 -0.12 30.76
CA ALA A 96 -2.76 0.55 29.47
C ALA A 96 -4.22 0.94 29.23
N GLU A 97 -4.43 2.14 28.72
CA GLU A 97 -5.76 2.67 28.42
C GLU A 97 -5.86 3.09 26.95
N TYR A 98 -6.94 2.70 26.30
CA TYR A 98 -7.20 2.93 24.90
C TYR A 98 -8.52 3.70 24.74
N GLU A 99 -8.43 5.00 24.49
CA GLU A 99 -9.61 5.85 24.31
C GLU A 99 -10.30 5.52 22.98
N THR A 100 -11.58 5.18 23.03
CA THR A 100 -12.36 4.79 21.86
C THR A 100 -13.84 5.13 22.00
N VAL A 101 -14.57 5.13 20.89
CA VAL A 101 -16.02 5.27 20.89
C VAL A 101 -16.64 3.90 21.14
N VAL A 102 -17.61 3.84 22.04
CA VAL A 102 -18.48 2.67 22.26
C VAL A 102 -19.89 3.05 21.83
N VAL A 103 -20.48 2.24 20.97
CA VAL A 103 -21.88 2.34 20.52
C VAL A 103 -22.64 1.13 21.04
N ILE A 104 -23.80 1.37 21.63
CA ILE A 104 -24.68 0.34 22.23
C ILE A 104 -26.04 0.40 21.56
N GLY A 105 -26.71 -0.75 21.44
CA GLY A 105 -28.06 -0.86 20.91
C GLY A 105 -28.16 -0.84 19.40
N ALA A 106 -27.07 -1.23 18.71
CA ALA A 106 -27.10 -1.43 17.25
C ALA A 106 -27.96 -2.65 16.88
N GLU A 107 -28.49 -2.63 15.66
CA GLU A 107 -29.18 -3.80 15.12
C GLU A 107 -28.17 -4.96 14.91
N PRO A 108 -28.53 -6.23 15.22
CA PRO A 108 -27.64 -7.36 14.99
C PRO A 108 -27.11 -7.47 13.56
N ASP A 109 -27.97 -7.17 12.56
CA ASP A 109 -27.65 -7.26 11.13
C ASP A 109 -27.00 -6.00 10.54
N ALA A 110 -26.84 -4.93 11.34
CA ALA A 110 -26.23 -3.68 10.87
C ALA A 110 -24.78 -3.86 10.38
N PHE A 111 -24.12 -4.94 10.84
CA PHE A 111 -22.77 -5.31 10.39
C PHE A 111 -22.68 -5.55 8.87
N SER A 112 -23.71 -6.17 8.27
CA SER A 112 -23.75 -6.44 6.82
C SER A 112 -23.68 -5.16 6.00
N ASN A 113 -24.30 -4.09 6.50
CA ASN A 113 -24.31 -2.78 5.84
C ASN A 113 -22.98 -2.02 6.04
N ALA A 114 -22.34 -2.16 7.20
CA ALA A 114 -21.04 -1.53 7.45
C ALA A 114 -19.94 -2.05 6.51
N ALA A 115 -20.04 -3.31 6.08
CA ALA A 115 -19.10 -3.93 5.14
C ALA A 115 -19.20 -3.39 3.70
N LEU A 116 -20.22 -2.61 3.37
CA LEU A 116 -20.40 -2.00 2.04
C LEU A 116 -19.51 -0.78 1.82
N ALA A 117 -18.89 -0.23 2.87
CA ALA A 117 -17.98 0.91 2.73
C ALA A 117 -16.74 0.51 1.90
N LYS A 118 -16.46 1.29 0.84
CA LYS A 118 -15.26 1.09 0.02
C LYS A 118 -14.00 1.26 0.87
N PRO A 119 -13.12 0.24 0.95
CA PRO A 119 -11.85 0.38 1.65
C PRO A 119 -11.03 1.53 1.06
N ARG A 120 -10.50 2.41 1.91
CA ARG A 120 -9.57 3.46 1.47
C ARG A 120 -8.31 2.83 0.91
N ARG A 121 -7.84 3.35 -0.21
CA ARG A 121 -6.57 2.98 -0.83
C ARG A 121 -5.48 3.98 -0.45
N ALA A 122 -4.23 3.61 -0.62
CA ALA A 122 -3.10 4.52 -0.38
C ALA A 122 -3.23 5.80 -1.20
N HIS A 123 -3.67 5.69 -2.46
CA HIS A 123 -3.93 6.84 -3.33
C HIS A 123 -4.95 7.82 -2.73
N ASP A 124 -6.07 7.33 -2.20
CA ASP A 124 -7.13 8.18 -1.63
C ASP A 124 -6.58 9.02 -0.46
N GLU A 125 -5.69 8.46 0.35
CA GLU A 125 -5.11 9.15 1.49
C GLU A 125 -3.96 10.08 1.08
N ILE A 126 -3.16 9.71 0.09
CA ILE A 126 -2.14 10.58 -0.51
C ILE A 126 -2.83 11.79 -1.13
N TYR A 127 -3.85 11.59 -1.98
CA TYR A 127 -4.62 12.65 -2.61
C TYR A 127 -5.26 13.60 -1.60
N ARG A 128 -5.76 13.08 -0.48
CA ARG A 128 -6.33 13.90 0.60
C ARG A 128 -5.31 14.87 1.20
N LYS A 129 -4.03 14.49 1.24
CA LYS A 129 -2.94 15.31 1.80
C LYS A 129 -2.17 16.12 0.76
N ASP A 130 -2.15 15.63 -0.47
CA ASP A 130 -1.54 16.28 -1.62
C ASP A 130 -2.48 16.08 -2.83
N ASN A 131 -3.37 17.04 -3.06
CA ASN A 131 -4.36 17.00 -4.13
C ASN A 131 -3.77 17.08 -5.55
N THR A 132 -2.45 17.21 -5.66
CA THR A 132 -1.71 17.16 -6.93
C THR A 132 -1.22 15.75 -7.27
N ALA A 133 -1.42 14.77 -6.38
CA ALA A 133 -1.01 13.40 -6.60
C ALA A 133 -1.94 12.67 -7.58
N GLU A 134 -1.39 12.01 -8.58
CA GLU A 134 -2.13 11.21 -9.55
C GLU A 134 -2.08 9.71 -9.23
N ALA A 135 -3.05 8.96 -9.77
CA ALA A 135 -3.12 7.52 -9.52
C ALA A 135 -1.92 6.76 -10.08
N SER A 136 -1.41 7.17 -11.26
CA SER A 136 -0.18 6.66 -11.88
C SER A 136 1.03 6.84 -10.98
N GLN A 137 1.19 8.02 -10.39
CA GLN A 137 2.30 8.35 -9.49
C GLN A 137 2.27 7.52 -8.22
N THR A 138 1.09 7.28 -7.65
CA THR A 138 0.94 6.42 -6.47
C THR A 138 1.19 4.94 -6.78
N ALA A 139 0.94 4.50 -8.02
CA ALA A 139 1.32 3.17 -8.48
C ALA A 139 2.85 3.04 -8.59
N ILE A 140 3.53 4.04 -9.15
CA ILE A 140 5.01 4.09 -9.21
C ILE A 140 5.61 4.01 -7.80
N LEU A 141 5.07 4.77 -6.84
CA LEU A 141 5.48 4.70 -5.45
C LEU A 141 5.28 3.29 -4.86
N GLY A 142 4.14 2.67 -5.14
CA GLY A 142 3.85 1.30 -4.70
C GLY A 142 4.91 0.30 -5.18
N ASP A 143 5.24 0.35 -6.46
CA ASP A 143 6.26 -0.51 -7.07
C ASP A 143 7.67 -0.24 -6.50
N LEU A 144 8.04 1.02 -6.31
CA LEU A 144 9.31 1.42 -5.70
C LEU A 144 9.48 0.80 -4.30
N LEU A 145 8.42 0.85 -3.48
CA LEU A 145 8.48 0.41 -2.10
C LEU A 145 8.47 -1.12 -1.96
N VAL A 146 7.74 -1.82 -2.81
CA VAL A 146 7.78 -3.29 -2.87
C VAL A 146 9.19 -3.78 -3.18
N ARG A 147 9.93 -3.08 -4.05
CA ARG A 147 11.28 -3.49 -4.48
C ARG A 147 12.40 -3.07 -3.54
N LYS A 148 12.27 -1.94 -2.85
CA LYS A 148 13.28 -1.50 -1.85
C LYS A 148 13.37 -2.36 -0.61
N GLY A 149 12.31 -3.07 -0.23
CA GLY A 149 12.26 -3.73 1.09
C GLY A 149 11.83 -5.19 1.10
N GLY A 150 11.66 -5.87 -0.04
CA GLY A 150 11.17 -7.26 -0.03
C GLY A 150 9.87 -7.41 0.76
N LYS A 151 8.71 -7.33 0.12
CA LYS A 151 7.36 -7.62 0.65
C LYS A 151 6.91 -6.98 1.99
N PRO A 152 7.09 -5.73 2.33
CA PRO A 152 6.21 -5.15 3.31
C PRO A 152 4.89 -4.81 2.59
N LYS A 153 3.79 -5.39 3.00
CA LYS A 153 2.47 -4.83 2.65
C LYS A 153 2.45 -3.41 3.20
N LEU A 154 2.57 -2.44 2.30
CA LEU A 154 2.55 -1.05 2.68
C LEU A 154 1.28 -0.73 3.45
N THR A 155 1.42 -0.27 4.66
CA THR A 155 0.31 0.40 5.33
C THR A 155 0.06 1.73 4.63
N ILE A 156 -1.19 2.17 4.56
CA ILE A 156 -1.58 3.45 3.96
C ILE A 156 -0.73 4.60 4.52
N ASN A 157 -0.51 4.62 5.83
CA ASN A 157 0.27 5.66 6.50
C ASN A 157 1.74 5.67 6.06
N ASN A 158 2.34 4.48 5.86
CA ASN A 158 3.72 4.40 5.37
C ASN A 158 3.82 4.87 3.91
N ALA A 159 2.84 4.54 3.08
CA ALA A 159 2.77 5.05 1.71
C ALA A 159 2.69 6.58 1.67
N VAL A 160 1.87 7.18 2.54
CA VAL A 160 1.77 8.65 2.65
C VAL A 160 3.10 9.29 3.06
N LYS A 161 3.80 8.73 4.06
CA LYS A 161 5.12 9.24 4.46
C LYS A 161 6.11 9.17 3.30
N GLN A 162 6.20 8.02 2.65
CA GLN A 162 7.12 7.82 1.53
C GLN A 162 6.76 8.68 0.31
N TRP A 163 5.47 9.01 0.13
CA TRP A 163 5.06 9.95 -0.93
C TRP A 163 5.77 11.30 -0.79
N PHE A 164 5.77 11.89 0.38
CA PHE A 164 6.42 13.19 0.59
C PHE A 164 7.94 13.14 0.47
N ASP A 165 8.55 11.97 0.71
CA ASP A 165 9.99 11.76 0.50
C ASP A 165 10.37 11.62 -0.98
N TRP A 166 9.46 11.16 -1.85
CA TRP A 166 9.77 10.75 -3.23
C TRP A 166 8.95 11.46 -4.31
N LYS A 167 7.97 12.29 -3.97
CA LYS A 167 7.01 12.84 -4.93
C LYS A 167 7.65 13.64 -6.07
N ASP A 168 8.70 14.40 -5.79
CA ASP A 168 9.35 15.24 -6.79
C ASP A 168 10.11 14.38 -7.82
N ASP A 169 10.81 13.35 -7.34
CA ASP A 169 11.49 12.38 -8.22
C ASP A 169 10.49 11.55 -9.03
N ILE A 170 9.37 11.14 -8.42
CA ILE A 170 8.30 10.41 -9.09
C ILE A 170 7.67 11.27 -10.19
N LYS A 171 7.36 12.55 -9.91
CA LYS A 171 6.80 13.48 -10.88
C LYS A 171 7.78 13.78 -12.02
N LYS A 172 9.08 13.94 -11.70
CA LYS A 172 10.13 14.11 -12.72
C LYS A 172 10.20 12.88 -13.63
N ALA A 173 10.27 11.68 -13.07
CA ALA A 173 10.34 10.42 -13.81
C ALA A 173 9.09 10.21 -14.69
N GLU A 174 7.90 10.47 -14.15
CA GLU A 174 6.66 10.38 -14.93
C GLU A 174 6.62 11.38 -16.08
N LYS A 175 7.04 12.62 -15.87
CA LYS A 175 7.11 13.65 -16.91
C LYS A 175 8.03 13.23 -18.04
N ILE A 176 9.22 12.72 -17.73
CA ILE A 176 10.18 12.22 -18.71
C ILE A 176 9.54 11.07 -19.51
N CYS A 177 8.95 10.08 -18.84
CA CYS A 177 8.31 8.96 -19.50
C CYS A 177 7.09 9.35 -20.33
N ASN A 178 6.27 10.27 -19.86
CA ASN A 178 5.11 10.75 -20.60
C ASN A 178 5.54 11.49 -21.87
N SER A 179 6.59 12.34 -21.79
CA SER A 179 7.17 12.99 -22.97
C SER A 179 7.68 11.97 -23.99
N PHE A 180 8.29 10.89 -23.51
CA PHE A 180 8.81 9.83 -24.35
C PHE A 180 7.71 9.00 -25.03
N PHE A 181 6.66 8.59 -24.26
CA PHE A 181 5.63 7.69 -24.78
C PHE A 181 4.42 8.39 -25.41
N THR A 182 4.31 9.70 -25.39
CA THR A 182 3.18 10.42 -25.98
C THR A 182 3.19 10.35 -27.50
N ASP A 183 4.36 10.34 -28.09
CA ASP A 183 4.55 10.35 -29.55
C ASP A 183 4.64 8.91 -30.16
N THR A 184 4.51 7.88 -29.32
CA THR A 184 4.59 6.47 -29.76
C THR A 184 3.25 5.81 -29.49
N GLU A 185 2.49 5.47 -30.57
CA GLU A 185 1.13 4.89 -30.48
C GLU A 185 1.08 3.51 -29.82
N ASP A 186 2.21 2.82 -29.69
CA ASP A 186 2.30 1.42 -29.24
C ASP A 186 2.32 1.22 -27.71
N PHE A 187 2.23 2.30 -26.89
CA PHE A 187 2.43 2.17 -25.46
C PHE A 187 1.19 2.48 -24.61
N SER A 188 0.71 1.47 -23.89
CA SER A 188 -0.41 1.59 -22.94
C SER A 188 -0.03 2.37 -21.67
N THR A 189 -1.06 2.84 -20.92
CA THR A 189 -0.87 3.52 -19.63
C THR A 189 -0.04 2.70 -18.63
N GLN A 190 -0.15 1.35 -18.67
CA GLN A 190 0.67 0.48 -17.82
C GLN A 190 2.15 0.55 -18.18
N THR A 191 2.48 0.63 -19.47
CA THR A 191 3.85 0.77 -19.94
C THR A 191 4.46 2.10 -19.51
N LYS A 192 3.68 3.20 -19.52
CA LYS A 192 4.12 4.51 -19.00
C LYS A 192 4.46 4.45 -17.50
N THR A 193 3.62 3.80 -16.69
CA THR A 193 3.88 3.59 -15.25
C THR A 193 5.16 2.78 -15.02
N VAL A 194 5.34 1.72 -15.80
CA VAL A 194 6.54 0.88 -15.77
C VAL A 194 7.77 1.69 -16.17
N GLY A 195 7.66 2.47 -17.23
CA GLY A 195 8.73 3.36 -17.72
C GLY A 195 9.11 4.41 -16.67
N ALA A 196 8.14 5.09 -16.06
CA ALA A 196 8.38 6.08 -15.03
C ALA A 196 9.09 5.49 -13.80
N TRP A 197 8.64 4.31 -13.34
CA TRP A 197 9.32 3.61 -12.25
C TRP A 197 10.77 3.24 -12.61
N THR A 198 10.98 2.74 -13.83
CA THR A 198 12.32 2.35 -14.30
C THR A 198 13.24 3.56 -14.40
N THR A 199 12.75 4.67 -14.94
CA THR A 199 13.47 5.96 -15.00
C THR A 199 13.87 6.43 -13.61
N LEU A 200 12.96 6.35 -12.64
CA LEU A 200 13.24 6.69 -11.25
C LEU A 200 14.35 5.84 -10.66
N CYS A 201 14.31 4.52 -10.89
CA CYS A 201 15.35 3.61 -10.39
C CYS A 201 16.71 3.81 -11.07
N VAL A 202 16.71 4.11 -12.36
CA VAL A 202 17.94 4.39 -13.13
C VAL A 202 18.52 5.73 -12.71
N ASN A 203 17.72 6.80 -12.59
CA ASN A 203 18.17 8.10 -12.11
C ASN A 203 18.73 8.02 -10.68
N ALA A 204 18.13 7.23 -9.79
CA ALA A 204 18.66 7.02 -8.44
C ALA A 204 20.05 6.39 -8.44
N LYS A 205 20.43 5.67 -9.51
CA LYS A 205 21.71 4.99 -9.65
C LYS A 205 22.72 5.74 -10.52
N LEU A 206 22.26 6.37 -11.60
CA LEU A 206 23.10 6.89 -12.71
C LEU A 206 22.92 8.39 -12.96
N GLY A 207 22.06 9.08 -12.21
CA GLY A 207 21.82 10.52 -12.40
C GLY A 207 20.99 10.85 -13.64
N ASP A 208 21.31 11.96 -14.32
CA ASP A 208 20.55 12.48 -15.45
C ASP A 208 20.84 11.75 -16.79
N GLU A 209 21.75 10.79 -16.82
CA GLU A 209 22.09 10.03 -18.02
C GLU A 209 20.92 9.17 -18.54
N ALA A 210 19.98 8.82 -17.67
CA ALA A 210 18.76 8.14 -18.09
C ALA A 210 17.89 8.98 -19.02
N GLU A 211 17.90 10.30 -18.86
CA GLU A 211 17.19 11.24 -19.74
C GLU A 211 17.78 11.24 -21.16
N VAL A 212 19.11 11.28 -21.24
CA VAL A 212 19.84 11.18 -22.52
C VAL A 212 19.54 9.88 -23.24
N PHE A 213 19.51 8.76 -22.51
CA PHE A 213 19.17 7.46 -23.12
C PHE A 213 17.73 7.43 -23.63
N LEU A 214 16.77 7.96 -22.87
CA LEU A 214 15.38 8.02 -23.28
C LEU A 214 15.18 8.92 -24.50
N ASP A 215 15.93 10.01 -24.63
CA ASP A 215 15.91 10.87 -25.81
C ASP A 215 16.44 10.12 -27.06
N LEU A 216 17.53 9.37 -26.93
CA LEU A 216 18.05 8.54 -28.00
C LEU A 216 17.07 7.43 -28.40
N LEU A 217 16.39 6.82 -27.43
CA LEU A 217 15.39 5.79 -27.66
C LEU A 217 14.14 6.38 -28.36
N LYS A 218 13.73 7.60 -27.98
CA LYS A 218 12.66 8.32 -28.67
C LYS A 218 13.01 8.61 -30.13
N ALA A 219 14.21 9.10 -30.39
CA ALA A 219 14.68 9.32 -31.75
C ALA A 219 14.66 8.02 -32.59
N GLU A 220 15.04 6.88 -32.01
CA GLU A 220 14.98 5.58 -32.67
C GLU A 220 13.56 5.17 -33.03
N LEU A 221 12.61 5.32 -32.08
CA LEU A 221 11.20 4.97 -32.31
C LEU A 221 10.53 5.86 -33.37
N LEU A 222 11.00 7.09 -33.52
CA LEU A 222 10.54 8.02 -34.57
C LEU A 222 11.27 7.82 -35.93
N GLY A 223 12.24 6.91 -36.00
CA GLY A 223 13.01 6.65 -37.19
C GLY A 223 14.14 7.66 -37.47
N ASP A 224 14.44 8.53 -36.53
CA ASP A 224 15.43 9.63 -36.65
C ASP A 224 16.81 9.26 -36.06
N SER A 225 16.96 8.05 -35.51
CA SER A 225 18.18 7.63 -34.80
C SER A 225 19.04 6.73 -35.65
N THR A 226 20.36 6.90 -35.51
CA THR A 226 21.39 6.01 -36.02
C THR A 226 22.06 5.20 -34.90
N CYS A 227 21.50 5.24 -33.69
CA CYS A 227 22.07 4.58 -32.53
C CYS A 227 21.69 3.09 -32.50
N ARG A 228 22.64 2.23 -32.83
CA ARG A 228 22.43 0.77 -32.86
C ARG A 228 21.95 0.18 -31.52
N LEU A 229 22.35 0.78 -30.39
CA LEU A 229 21.95 0.32 -29.07
C LEU A 229 20.45 0.48 -28.82
N THR A 230 19.87 1.59 -29.25
CA THR A 230 18.44 1.86 -29.15
C THR A 230 17.65 1.03 -30.16
N ALA A 231 18.18 0.78 -31.36
CA ALA A 231 17.59 -0.13 -32.34
C ALA A 231 17.47 -1.56 -31.79
N ASP A 232 18.57 -2.11 -31.26
CA ASP A 232 18.58 -3.45 -30.65
C ASP A 232 17.58 -3.53 -29.46
N PHE A 233 17.43 -2.45 -28.68
CA PHE A 233 16.47 -2.36 -27.59
C PHE A 233 15.02 -2.38 -28.10
N VAL A 234 14.69 -1.61 -29.11
CA VAL A 234 13.34 -1.53 -29.68
C VAL A 234 12.96 -2.86 -30.35
N GLU A 235 13.89 -3.48 -31.08
CA GLU A 235 13.69 -4.79 -31.69
C GLU A 235 13.39 -5.85 -30.62
N TYR A 236 14.22 -5.94 -29.58
CA TYR A 236 13.98 -6.85 -28.46
C TYR A 236 12.63 -6.57 -27.77
N TRP A 237 12.28 -5.30 -27.56
CA TRP A 237 11.00 -4.92 -26.96
C TRP A 237 9.81 -5.35 -27.82
N LYS A 238 9.88 -5.24 -29.14
CA LYS A 238 8.81 -5.62 -30.07
C LYS A 238 8.65 -7.14 -30.20
N GLU A 239 9.75 -7.88 -30.21
CA GLU A 239 9.76 -9.33 -30.34
C GLU A 239 9.21 -10.07 -29.11
N HIS A 240 9.41 -9.50 -27.94
CA HIS A 240 8.93 -10.08 -26.70
C HIS A 240 7.54 -9.56 -26.37
N THR A 241 6.52 -10.16 -27.04
CA THR A 241 5.11 -9.96 -26.68
C THR A 241 4.89 -10.44 -25.26
N TRP A 242 4.64 -9.49 -24.42
CA TRP A 242 4.63 -9.56 -22.97
C TRP A 242 3.44 -10.35 -22.40
N ASN A 243 3.53 -11.69 -22.45
CA ASN A 243 2.68 -12.60 -21.67
C ASN A 243 3.13 -12.71 -20.20
N GLU A 244 4.20 -12.01 -19.83
CA GLU A 244 4.74 -12.04 -18.48
C GLU A 244 3.98 -11.10 -17.54
N SER A 245 4.06 -11.41 -16.24
CA SER A 245 3.54 -10.53 -15.19
C SER A 245 4.19 -9.13 -15.27
N ASN A 246 3.48 -8.09 -14.84
CA ASN A 246 4.02 -6.72 -14.76
C ASN A 246 5.37 -6.66 -14.02
N GLU A 247 5.62 -7.58 -13.09
CA GLU A 247 6.88 -7.69 -12.37
C GLU A 247 8.04 -8.17 -13.26
N GLY A 248 7.79 -9.14 -14.13
CA GLY A 248 8.77 -9.62 -15.09
C GLY A 248 9.17 -8.53 -16.08
N LYS A 249 8.19 -7.83 -16.63
CA LYS A 249 8.39 -6.69 -17.55
C LYS A 249 9.26 -5.60 -16.95
N LEU A 250 8.95 -5.19 -15.71
CA LEU A 250 9.70 -4.18 -14.97
C LEU A 250 11.15 -4.58 -14.77
N LYS A 251 11.38 -5.84 -14.39
CA LYS A 251 12.73 -6.36 -14.16
C LYS A 251 13.56 -6.36 -15.44
N VAL A 252 12.98 -6.82 -16.54
CA VAL A 252 13.66 -6.82 -17.83
C VAL A 252 13.95 -5.41 -18.30
N LEU A 253 12.98 -4.50 -18.28
CA LEU A 253 13.16 -3.11 -18.67
C LEU A 253 14.25 -2.42 -17.84
N TYR A 254 14.24 -2.61 -16.52
CA TYR A 254 15.26 -2.05 -15.63
C TYR A 254 16.67 -2.59 -15.96
N MET A 255 16.80 -3.90 -16.17
CA MET A 255 18.07 -4.51 -16.53
C MET A 255 18.58 -3.99 -17.87
N MET A 256 17.70 -3.90 -18.88
CA MET A 256 18.05 -3.38 -20.20
C MET A 256 18.52 -1.94 -20.14
N LEU A 257 17.80 -1.06 -19.43
CA LEU A 257 18.19 0.34 -19.23
C LEU A 257 19.55 0.44 -18.53
N CYS A 258 19.77 -0.31 -17.45
CA CYS A 258 21.07 -0.29 -16.76
C CYS A 258 22.23 -0.75 -17.67
N VAL A 259 22.02 -1.79 -18.46
CA VAL A 259 23.04 -2.30 -19.41
C VAL A 259 23.29 -1.29 -20.52
N ALA A 260 22.23 -0.67 -21.07
CA ALA A 260 22.34 0.32 -22.11
C ALA A 260 23.12 1.55 -21.62
N MET A 261 22.78 2.06 -20.42
CA MET A 261 23.48 3.19 -19.81
C MET A 261 24.94 2.91 -19.53
N ASP A 262 25.28 1.75 -18.97
CA ASP A 262 26.68 1.35 -18.70
C ASP A 262 27.49 1.29 -19.99
N ARG A 263 26.88 0.91 -21.10
CA ARG A 263 27.52 0.86 -22.42
C ARG A 263 27.68 2.21 -23.06
N ILE A 264 26.67 3.08 -22.99
CA ILE A 264 26.76 4.46 -23.49
C ILE A 264 27.90 5.19 -22.78
N LEU A 265 28.02 5.07 -21.48
CA LEU A 265 29.08 5.70 -20.70
C LEU A 265 30.48 5.16 -21.01
N LYS A 266 30.60 3.85 -21.29
CA LYS A 266 31.89 3.20 -21.58
C LYS A 266 32.34 3.29 -23.03
N LYS A 267 31.40 3.35 -23.99
CA LYS A 267 31.67 3.39 -25.44
C LYS A 267 30.66 4.24 -26.18
N PRO A 268 30.94 5.54 -26.32
CA PRO A 268 30.03 6.48 -27.01
C PRO A 268 29.75 6.15 -28.49
N ASP A 269 30.57 5.30 -29.11
CA ASP A 269 30.46 4.90 -30.52
C ASP A 269 29.38 3.84 -30.80
N GLY A 270 28.68 3.35 -29.79
CA GLY A 270 27.52 2.49 -29.95
C GLY A 270 27.77 1.09 -30.53
N SER A 271 29.02 0.63 -30.56
CA SER A 271 29.46 -0.54 -31.35
C SER A 271 29.27 -1.91 -30.67
N ILE A 272 28.39 -2.08 -29.69
CA ILE A 272 28.24 -3.38 -28.98
C ILE A 272 26.78 -3.86 -28.99
N ALA A 273 26.55 -5.03 -29.59
CA ALA A 273 25.27 -5.74 -29.55
C ALA A 273 24.83 -6.07 -28.10
N LEU A 274 23.54 -5.89 -27.80
CA LEU A 274 22.90 -6.32 -26.57
C LEU A 274 22.73 -7.84 -26.57
N ASN A 275 23.73 -8.59 -26.09
CA ASN A 275 23.54 -10.02 -25.80
C ASN A 275 22.89 -10.12 -24.40
N ILE A 276 21.57 -9.97 -24.36
CA ILE A 276 20.78 -10.23 -23.16
C ILE A 276 20.14 -11.59 -23.33
N THR A 277 20.77 -12.61 -22.78
CA THR A 277 20.13 -13.92 -22.61
C THR A 277 19.32 -13.85 -21.31
N PRO A 278 17.99 -14.04 -21.34
CA PRO A 278 17.22 -14.17 -20.11
C PRO A 278 17.75 -15.37 -19.35
N SER A 279 18.21 -15.17 -18.12
CA SER A 279 18.44 -16.30 -17.23
C SER A 279 17.09 -17.00 -16.99
N LYS A 280 17.04 -18.30 -17.35
CA LYS A 280 15.91 -19.20 -17.10
C LYS A 280 15.52 -19.24 -15.63
#